data_11cd9126f45ecad473928f713774fb28
#
_entry.id   11cd9126f45ecad473928f713774fb28
#
_cell.length_a   1.000
_cell.length_b   1.000
_cell.length_c   1.000
_cell.angle_alpha   90.00
_cell.angle_beta   90.00
_cell.angle_gamma   90.00
#
_symmetry.space_group_name_H-M   'P 1'
#
loop_
_entity.id
_entity.type
_entity.pdbx_description
1 polymer ?
#
loop_
_entity_poly.entity_id
_entity_poly.type
_entity_poly.pdbx_seq_one_letter_code
_entity_poly.pdbx_strand_id
1 'polypeptide(L)'
;EPAYKQKFQDVWMLNEVPEEYHISKKDTGVDIVAKDYDGNLTAVQAKFYKGKVGKAEIDSFVAEAGKNVYSAGIIVSSTDKWNKNAKATLEDTTKPFSIIGLSQLRHAHFSWQKFNFAKENTDLSNKVIKKIRDYQNIAINKSLEYFKEHNRGKLIMAPGTGKTFTSLKIAEALMKKQGKKQFNVLYLVPSIQLLSQTLFGWNADVSEDIHMTSLSVVSDTKANKKKNKDDDDLGAREIGFEPTTKVEDLINHYKLIESNNLPNDMRVVFSTYQSIDVLKQAQKDGFPEFDLIIADEAHRTTGAIAEREGDST
;
A
#
# COMPACT_ATOMS: atom_id res chain seq x y z
N GLU A 1 -4.06 -12.44 2.63
CA GLU A 1 -3.74 -11.12 3.21
C GLU A 1 -4.85 -10.15 2.89
N PRO A 2 -5.47 -9.47 3.87
CA PRO A 2 -6.63 -8.58 3.64
C PRO A 2 -6.41 -7.51 2.56
N ALA A 3 -5.23 -6.91 2.52
CA ALA A 3 -4.88 -5.90 1.55
C ALA A 3 -4.93 -6.40 0.10
N TYR A 4 -4.42 -7.60 -0.16
CA TYR A 4 -4.47 -8.20 -1.50
C TYR A 4 -5.86 -8.73 -1.87
N LYS A 5 -6.66 -9.17 -0.88
CA LYS A 5 -8.05 -9.55 -1.10
C LYS A 5 -8.90 -8.37 -1.60
N GLN A 6 -8.56 -7.16 -1.20
CA GLN A 6 -9.22 -5.94 -1.70
C GLN A 6 -8.69 -5.49 -3.05
N LYS A 7 -7.44 -5.85 -3.39
CA LYS A 7 -6.82 -5.51 -4.69
C LYS A 7 -7.25 -6.46 -5.80
N PHE A 8 -7.34 -7.76 -5.51
CA PHE A 8 -7.58 -8.78 -6.53
C PHE A 8 -8.97 -9.40 -6.40
N GLN A 9 -9.67 -9.47 -7.53
CA GLN A 9 -10.97 -10.12 -7.67
C GLN A 9 -10.81 -11.64 -7.72
N ASP A 10 -9.87 -12.11 -8.55
CA ASP A 10 -9.62 -13.52 -8.79
C ASP A 10 -8.12 -13.82 -8.68
N VAL A 11 -7.79 -15.00 -8.19
CA VAL A 11 -6.41 -15.50 -8.09
C VAL A 11 -6.39 -16.98 -8.44
N TRP A 12 -5.51 -17.37 -9.37
CA TRP A 12 -5.38 -18.75 -9.85
C TRP A 12 -3.92 -19.22 -9.78
N MET A 13 -3.71 -20.49 -9.52
CA MET A 13 -2.44 -21.13 -9.89
C MET A 13 -2.29 -21.08 -11.42
N LEU A 14 -1.06 -21.05 -11.95
CA LEU A 14 -0.83 -20.89 -13.38
C LEU A 14 -1.60 -21.93 -14.23
N ASN A 15 -1.68 -23.19 -13.77
CA ASN A 15 -2.40 -24.28 -14.45
C ASN A 15 -3.92 -24.13 -14.41
N GLU A 16 -4.46 -23.32 -13.50
CA GLU A 16 -5.89 -23.10 -13.27
C GLU A 16 -6.42 -21.85 -13.97
N VAL A 17 -5.54 -21.04 -14.55
CA VAL A 17 -5.93 -19.80 -15.24
C VAL A 17 -6.92 -20.13 -16.38
N PRO A 18 -8.08 -19.44 -16.47
CA PRO A 18 -9.03 -19.62 -17.54
C PRO A 18 -8.40 -19.45 -18.92
N GLU A 19 -8.81 -20.30 -19.88
CA GLU A 19 -8.25 -20.33 -21.25
C GLU A 19 -8.47 -19.01 -22.01
N GLU A 20 -9.52 -18.28 -21.68
CA GLU A 20 -9.86 -16.99 -22.28
C GLU A 20 -8.74 -15.93 -22.17
N TYR A 21 -7.85 -16.06 -21.17
CA TYR A 21 -6.70 -15.14 -21.02
C TYR A 21 -5.51 -15.53 -21.90
N HIS A 22 -5.54 -16.65 -22.60
CA HIS A 22 -4.50 -17.12 -23.52
C HIS A 22 -3.09 -17.16 -22.89
N ILE A 23 -3.00 -17.47 -21.61
CA ILE A 23 -1.73 -17.57 -20.88
C ILE A 23 -1.14 -18.96 -21.05
N SER A 24 0.14 -19.02 -21.41
CA SER A 24 0.88 -20.28 -21.50
C SER A 24 1.00 -20.92 -20.13
N LYS A 25 0.59 -22.18 -20.01
CA LYS A 25 0.70 -22.98 -18.77
C LYS A 25 2.08 -23.63 -18.59
N LYS A 26 3.06 -23.30 -19.46
CA LYS A 26 4.45 -23.74 -19.27
C LYS A 26 5.08 -23.00 -18.12
N ASP A 27 5.84 -23.71 -17.32
CA ASP A 27 6.64 -23.11 -16.24
C ASP A 27 7.70 -22.17 -16.85
N THR A 28 7.42 -20.87 -16.76
CA THR A 28 8.27 -19.76 -17.21
C THR A 28 8.68 -18.87 -16.05
N GLY A 29 8.45 -19.35 -14.82
CA GLY A 29 8.71 -18.62 -13.60
C GLY A 29 7.48 -17.88 -13.04
N VAL A 30 6.32 -17.99 -13.67
CA VAL A 30 5.03 -17.54 -13.09
C VAL A 30 4.39 -18.71 -12.36
N ASP A 31 4.07 -18.53 -11.10
CA ASP A 31 3.41 -19.55 -10.26
C ASP A 31 1.92 -19.28 -10.10
N ILE A 32 1.55 -17.99 -10.01
CA ILE A 32 0.19 -17.53 -9.73
C ILE A 32 -0.14 -16.38 -10.69
N VAL A 33 -1.40 -16.29 -11.10
CA VAL A 33 -1.95 -15.15 -11.84
C VAL A 33 -3.08 -14.55 -11.03
N ALA A 34 -3.05 -13.26 -10.83
CA ALA A 34 -4.07 -12.51 -10.10
C ALA A 34 -4.74 -11.50 -11.04
N LYS A 35 -6.07 -11.40 -10.99
CA LYS A 35 -6.86 -10.42 -11.74
C LYS A 35 -7.41 -9.38 -10.78
N ASP A 36 -7.18 -8.11 -11.07
CA ASP A 36 -7.80 -7.03 -10.33
C ASP A 36 -9.27 -6.80 -10.76
N TYR A 37 -9.94 -5.88 -10.08
CA TYR A 37 -11.34 -5.53 -10.39
C TYR A 37 -11.51 -4.81 -11.73
N ASP A 38 -10.42 -4.33 -12.33
CA ASP A 38 -10.41 -3.66 -13.63
C ASP A 38 -10.10 -4.62 -14.78
N GLY A 39 -9.87 -5.91 -14.45
CA GLY A 39 -9.58 -6.96 -15.42
C GLY A 39 -8.11 -7.09 -15.78
N ASN A 40 -7.21 -6.30 -15.17
CA ASN A 40 -5.77 -6.39 -15.42
C ASN A 40 -5.18 -7.63 -14.73
N LEU A 41 -4.24 -8.28 -15.41
CA LEU A 41 -3.59 -9.48 -14.92
C LEU A 41 -2.21 -9.15 -14.33
N THR A 42 -1.94 -9.65 -13.15
CA THR A 42 -0.66 -9.56 -12.46
C THR A 42 -0.02 -10.94 -12.39
N ALA A 43 1.21 -11.07 -12.89
CA ALA A 43 2.01 -12.28 -12.73
C ALA A 43 2.62 -12.32 -11.33
N VAL A 44 2.61 -13.48 -10.68
CA VAL A 44 3.21 -13.66 -9.35
C VAL A 44 4.18 -14.83 -9.37
N GLN A 45 5.38 -14.64 -8.85
CA GLN A 45 6.35 -15.69 -8.56
C GLN A 45 6.53 -15.84 -7.05
N ALA A 46 6.49 -17.07 -6.55
CA ALA A 46 6.70 -17.39 -5.15
C ALA A 46 7.87 -18.35 -4.99
N LYS A 47 8.99 -17.91 -4.42
CA LYS A 47 10.18 -18.72 -4.26
C LYS A 47 10.74 -18.72 -2.84
N PHE A 48 11.18 -19.89 -2.43
CA PHE A 48 11.92 -20.07 -1.19
C PHE A 48 13.43 -19.87 -1.43
N TYR A 49 13.98 -18.82 -0.84
CA TYR A 49 15.42 -18.51 -0.92
C TYR A 49 16.12 -18.76 0.41
N LYS A 50 17.26 -19.41 0.37
CA LYS A 50 18.13 -19.61 1.56
C LYS A 50 19.10 -18.44 1.80
N GLY A 51 19.28 -17.57 0.84
CA GLY A 51 20.25 -16.47 0.88
C GLY A 51 19.72 -15.18 0.27
N LYS A 52 20.60 -14.42 -0.40
CA LYS A 52 20.21 -13.22 -1.12
C LYS A 52 19.60 -13.59 -2.46
N VAL A 53 18.52 -12.93 -2.84
CA VAL A 53 17.96 -13.03 -4.20
C VAL A 53 18.88 -12.33 -5.18
N GLY A 54 19.38 -13.07 -6.16
CA GLY A 54 20.21 -12.56 -7.23
C GLY A 54 19.42 -12.30 -8.53
N LYS A 55 20.10 -11.69 -9.52
CA LYS A 55 19.49 -11.37 -10.81
C LYS A 55 19.04 -12.64 -11.54
N ALA A 56 19.89 -13.67 -11.59
CA ALA A 56 19.60 -14.89 -12.33
C ALA A 56 18.34 -15.63 -11.83
N GLU A 57 18.00 -15.48 -10.55
CA GLU A 57 16.82 -16.11 -9.96
C GLU A 57 15.49 -15.46 -10.40
N ILE A 58 15.53 -14.22 -10.90
CA ILE A 58 14.33 -13.45 -11.27
C ILE A 58 14.21 -13.17 -12.77
N ASP A 59 15.28 -13.35 -13.56
CA ASP A 59 15.32 -12.96 -14.98
C ASP A 59 14.22 -13.64 -15.82
N SER A 60 13.97 -14.95 -15.61
CA SER A 60 12.92 -15.66 -16.33
C SER A 60 11.52 -15.13 -16.01
N PHE A 61 11.27 -14.83 -14.75
CA PHE A 61 10.02 -14.25 -14.30
C PHE A 61 9.82 -12.83 -14.86
N VAL A 62 10.85 -12.00 -14.78
CA VAL A 62 10.77 -10.61 -15.28
C VAL A 62 10.50 -10.61 -16.79
N ALA A 63 11.14 -11.51 -17.56
CA ALA A 63 10.90 -11.64 -18.98
C ALA A 63 9.46 -12.09 -19.28
N GLU A 64 8.92 -13.07 -18.54
CA GLU A 64 7.55 -13.57 -18.71
C GLU A 64 6.51 -12.52 -18.31
N ALA A 65 6.64 -11.92 -17.12
CA ALA A 65 5.75 -10.87 -16.64
C ALA A 65 5.81 -9.59 -17.48
N GLY A 66 6.91 -9.40 -18.25
CA GLY A 66 7.07 -8.32 -19.23
C GLY A 66 6.15 -8.45 -20.44
N LYS A 67 5.56 -9.62 -20.73
CA LYS A 67 4.64 -9.81 -21.85
C LYS A 67 3.37 -8.99 -21.74
N ASN A 68 2.77 -8.62 -22.88
CA ASN A 68 1.61 -7.71 -22.94
C ASN A 68 0.35 -8.22 -22.21
N VAL A 69 0.24 -9.51 -21.95
CA VAL A 69 -0.89 -10.09 -21.21
C VAL A 69 -0.91 -9.68 -19.74
N TYR A 70 0.24 -9.37 -19.17
CA TYR A 70 0.35 -8.90 -17.79
C TYR A 70 0.53 -7.39 -17.72
N SER A 71 -0.07 -6.76 -16.73
CA SER A 71 0.11 -5.34 -16.40
C SER A 71 1.19 -5.11 -15.34
N ALA A 72 1.42 -6.11 -14.49
CA ALA A 72 2.32 -6.01 -13.34
C ALA A 72 2.96 -7.35 -12.97
N GLY A 73 4.00 -7.30 -12.12
CA GLY A 73 4.63 -8.47 -11.53
C GLY A 73 4.79 -8.38 -10.02
N ILE A 74 4.62 -9.49 -9.31
CA ILE A 74 4.86 -9.59 -7.87
C ILE A 74 5.84 -10.73 -7.62
N ILE A 75 6.88 -10.49 -6.83
CA ILE A 75 7.80 -11.54 -6.37
C ILE A 75 7.60 -11.73 -4.87
N VAL A 76 7.17 -12.93 -4.48
CA VAL A 76 7.06 -13.35 -3.08
C VAL A 76 8.34 -14.07 -2.69
N SER A 77 9.02 -13.60 -1.66
CA SER A 77 10.34 -14.12 -1.25
C SER A 77 10.36 -14.48 0.24
N SER A 78 10.96 -15.62 0.54
CA SER A 78 11.22 -16.04 1.93
C SER A 78 12.41 -15.30 2.57
N THR A 79 12.94 -14.26 1.94
CA THR A 79 14.04 -13.43 2.44
C THR A 79 13.84 -11.97 2.05
N ASP A 80 14.30 -11.05 2.91
CA ASP A 80 14.36 -9.62 2.62
C ASP A 80 15.72 -9.20 2.01
N LYS A 81 16.64 -10.17 1.82
CA LYS A 81 17.98 -9.91 1.32
C LYS A 81 18.02 -9.99 -0.20
N TRP A 82 18.29 -8.88 -0.86
CA TRP A 82 18.39 -8.76 -2.31
C TRP A 82 19.78 -8.24 -2.71
N ASN A 83 20.32 -8.73 -3.81
CA ASN A 83 21.52 -8.12 -4.36
C ASN A 83 21.17 -6.86 -5.19
N LYS A 84 22.18 -6.00 -5.40
CA LYS A 84 22.02 -4.74 -6.13
C LYS A 84 21.54 -4.96 -7.58
N ASN A 85 22.04 -6.01 -8.24
CA ASN A 85 21.71 -6.28 -9.64
C ASN A 85 20.27 -6.75 -9.80
N ALA A 86 19.74 -7.57 -8.87
CA ALA A 86 18.35 -7.97 -8.89
C ALA A 86 17.41 -6.76 -8.68
N LYS A 87 17.73 -5.88 -7.72
CA LYS A 87 16.96 -4.64 -7.52
C LYS A 87 16.99 -3.75 -8.76
N ALA A 88 18.19 -3.56 -9.36
CA ALA A 88 18.36 -2.77 -10.59
C ALA A 88 17.56 -3.36 -11.77
N THR A 89 17.53 -4.69 -11.93
CA THR A 89 16.73 -5.34 -12.98
C THR A 89 15.24 -5.01 -12.84
N LEU A 90 14.71 -5.00 -11.63
CA LEU A 90 13.31 -4.61 -11.41
C LEU A 90 13.08 -3.10 -11.61
N GLU A 91 14.10 -2.27 -11.36
CA GLU A 91 14.04 -0.81 -11.58
C GLU A 91 14.00 -0.44 -13.07
N ASP A 92 14.64 -1.23 -13.93
CA ASP A 92 14.73 -0.96 -15.37
C ASP A 92 13.54 -1.52 -16.18
N THR A 93 12.56 -2.11 -15.53
CA THR A 93 11.37 -2.65 -16.20
C THR A 93 10.39 -1.53 -16.61
N THR A 94 9.73 -1.71 -17.77
CA THR A 94 8.66 -0.81 -18.24
C THR A 94 7.36 -1.00 -17.45
N LYS A 95 7.16 -2.17 -16.85
CA LYS A 95 6.00 -2.51 -16.02
C LYS A 95 6.35 -2.47 -14.54
N PRO A 96 5.38 -2.19 -13.68
CA PRO A 96 5.60 -2.17 -12.25
C PRO A 96 5.83 -3.58 -11.68
N PHE A 97 6.82 -3.70 -10.81
CA PHE A 97 7.10 -4.90 -10.03
C PHE A 97 7.09 -4.59 -8.55
N SER A 98 6.45 -5.44 -7.77
CA SER A 98 6.41 -5.36 -6.30
C SER A 98 7.10 -6.56 -5.67
N ILE A 99 7.65 -6.38 -4.49
CA ILE A 99 8.28 -7.43 -3.70
C ILE A 99 7.47 -7.62 -2.42
N ILE A 100 7.13 -8.89 -2.12
CA ILE A 100 6.59 -9.31 -0.82
C ILE A 100 7.69 -10.11 -0.14
N GLY A 101 8.39 -9.49 0.81
CA GLY A 101 9.48 -10.11 1.53
C GLY A 101 9.05 -10.88 2.78
N LEU A 102 10.02 -11.54 3.42
CA LEU A 102 9.79 -12.32 4.64
C LEU A 102 9.20 -11.50 5.78
N SER A 103 9.65 -10.26 5.95
CA SER A 103 9.13 -9.36 6.98
C SER A 103 7.64 -9.08 6.77
N GLN A 104 7.21 -8.83 5.54
CA GLN A 104 5.79 -8.62 5.22
C GLN A 104 4.97 -9.89 5.45
N LEU A 105 5.48 -11.06 5.04
CA LEU A 105 4.82 -12.34 5.27
C LEU A 105 4.66 -12.65 6.77
N ARG A 106 5.65 -12.30 7.60
CA ARG A 106 5.60 -12.50 9.06
C ARG A 106 4.63 -11.56 9.76
N HIS A 107 4.49 -10.34 9.26
CA HIS A 107 3.57 -9.34 9.82
C HIS A 107 2.17 -9.42 9.19
N ALA A 108 1.98 -10.28 8.19
CA ALA A 108 0.67 -10.53 7.60
C ALA A 108 -0.32 -11.01 8.68
N HIS A 109 -1.51 -10.43 8.67
CA HIS A 109 -2.61 -10.84 9.57
C HIS A 109 -3.22 -12.18 9.13
N PHE A 110 -2.37 -13.20 9.09
CA PHE A 110 -2.65 -14.51 8.55
C PHE A 110 -2.15 -15.60 9.51
N SER A 111 -3.02 -16.54 9.83
CA SER A 111 -2.63 -17.67 10.70
C SER A 111 -2.02 -18.80 9.90
N TRP A 112 -0.71 -18.76 9.71
CA TRP A 112 0.04 -19.85 9.09
C TRP A 112 -0.17 -21.21 9.77
N GLN A 113 -0.46 -21.21 11.09
CA GLN A 113 -0.73 -22.44 11.85
C GLN A 113 -2.07 -23.09 11.49
N LYS A 114 -3.05 -22.31 11.02
CA LYS A 114 -4.34 -22.82 10.58
C LYS A 114 -4.33 -23.26 9.12
N PHE A 115 -3.27 -22.92 8.38
CA PHE A 115 -3.17 -23.25 6.97
C PHE A 115 -3.06 -24.76 6.77
N ASN A 116 -3.93 -25.32 5.95
CA ASN A 116 -3.93 -26.73 5.59
C ASN A 116 -4.27 -26.86 4.11
N PHE A 117 -3.37 -27.40 3.30
CA PHE A 117 -3.57 -27.63 1.87
C PHE A 117 -4.77 -28.52 1.54
N ALA A 118 -5.18 -29.38 2.48
CA ALA A 118 -6.30 -30.32 2.28
C ALA A 118 -7.68 -29.70 2.61
N LYS A 119 -7.75 -28.48 3.11
CA LYS A 119 -8.99 -27.80 3.47
C LYS A 119 -9.17 -26.56 2.61
N GLU A 120 -10.03 -26.66 1.60
CA GLU A 120 -10.55 -25.51 0.89
C GLU A 120 -11.37 -24.62 1.84
N ASN A 121 -11.26 -23.30 1.70
CA ASN A 121 -12.06 -22.30 2.44
C ASN A 121 -11.87 -22.25 3.98
N THR A 122 -10.68 -22.59 4.49
CA THR A 122 -10.38 -22.30 5.90
C THR A 122 -10.20 -20.77 6.04
N ASP A 123 -10.98 -20.14 6.92
CA ASP A 123 -10.72 -18.74 7.31
C ASP A 123 -9.37 -18.65 8.01
N LEU A 124 -8.38 -18.22 7.25
CA LEU A 124 -6.99 -18.10 7.69
C LEU A 124 -6.72 -16.73 8.31
N SER A 125 -7.71 -15.85 8.33
CA SER A 125 -7.56 -14.56 8.96
C SER A 125 -7.35 -14.75 10.46
N ASN A 126 -6.19 -14.30 10.95
CA ASN A 126 -6.02 -13.99 12.37
C ASN A 126 -6.64 -12.61 12.63
N LYS A 127 -7.91 -12.45 12.28
CA LYS A 127 -8.62 -11.23 12.61
C LYS A 127 -8.83 -11.22 14.13
N VAL A 128 -7.77 -10.90 14.86
CA VAL A 128 -7.94 -10.38 16.22
C VAL A 128 -8.61 -9.04 16.00
N ILE A 129 -9.94 -9.02 16.07
CA ILE A 129 -10.71 -7.77 16.02
C ILE A 129 -10.18 -6.93 17.18
N LYS A 130 -9.37 -5.94 16.86
CA LYS A 130 -8.85 -5.02 17.87
C LYS A 130 -10.02 -4.26 18.47
N LYS A 131 -10.25 -4.45 19.76
CA LYS A 131 -11.24 -3.66 20.48
C LYS A 131 -10.69 -2.26 20.72
N ILE A 132 -11.51 -1.26 20.45
CA ILE A 132 -11.20 0.14 20.78
C ILE A 132 -11.09 0.23 22.29
N ARG A 133 -9.98 0.74 22.80
CA ARG A 133 -9.76 0.98 24.24
C ARG A 133 -10.43 2.29 24.66
N ASP A 134 -10.74 2.45 25.94
CA ASP A 134 -11.47 3.62 26.45
C ASP A 134 -10.80 4.95 26.06
N TYR A 135 -9.48 5.06 26.20
CA TYR A 135 -8.75 6.28 25.81
C TYR A 135 -8.77 6.55 24.31
N GLN A 136 -8.82 5.51 23.47
CA GLN A 136 -8.97 5.65 22.02
C GLN A 136 -10.39 6.11 21.67
N ASN A 137 -11.40 5.57 22.35
CA ASN A 137 -12.79 6.00 22.18
C ASN A 137 -12.96 7.47 22.58
N ILE A 138 -12.35 7.90 23.68
CA ILE A 138 -12.32 9.32 24.09
C ILE A 138 -11.67 10.17 22.99
N ALA A 139 -10.54 9.72 22.42
CA ALA A 139 -9.83 10.46 21.36
C ALA A 139 -10.69 10.58 20.08
N ILE A 140 -11.37 9.49 19.68
CA ILE A 140 -12.26 9.47 18.52
C ILE A 140 -13.42 10.45 18.74
N ASN A 141 -14.12 10.36 19.86
CA ASN A 141 -15.27 11.22 20.16
C ASN A 141 -14.88 12.70 20.24
N LYS A 142 -13.75 13.02 20.90
CA LYS A 142 -13.22 14.39 20.93
C LYS A 142 -12.86 14.90 19.53
N SER A 143 -12.29 14.07 18.67
CA SER A 143 -11.98 14.46 17.30
C SER A 143 -13.24 14.76 16.50
N LEU A 144 -14.27 13.92 16.61
CA LEU A 144 -15.56 14.13 15.95
C LEU A 144 -16.27 15.41 16.42
N GLU A 145 -16.17 15.72 17.70
CA GLU A 145 -16.74 16.94 18.26
C GLU A 145 -15.97 18.17 17.81
N TYR A 146 -14.65 18.10 17.86
CA TYR A 146 -13.77 19.20 17.46
C TYR A 146 -13.94 19.59 15.99
N PHE A 147 -14.07 18.60 15.10
CA PHE A 147 -14.30 18.83 13.67
C PHE A 147 -15.69 19.34 13.30
N LYS A 148 -16.60 19.56 14.25
CA LYS A 148 -17.84 20.31 13.97
C LYS A 148 -17.59 21.80 13.73
N GLU A 149 -16.59 22.35 14.40
CA GLU A 149 -16.30 23.79 14.40
C GLU A 149 -14.92 24.12 13.80
N HIS A 150 -14.06 23.11 13.62
CA HIS A 150 -12.68 23.29 13.20
C HIS A 150 -12.35 22.35 12.05
N ASN A 151 -11.55 22.82 11.12
CA ASN A 151 -11.06 22.04 9.97
C ASN A 151 -9.61 21.52 10.14
N ARG A 152 -8.96 21.76 11.28
CA ARG A 152 -7.61 21.27 11.65
C ARG A 152 -7.55 20.94 13.12
N GLY A 153 -6.79 19.91 13.48
CA GLY A 153 -6.56 19.53 14.85
C GLY A 153 -5.25 18.79 15.05
N LYS A 154 -4.83 18.61 16.30
CA LYS A 154 -3.70 17.76 16.67
C LYS A 154 -4.19 16.64 17.56
N LEU A 155 -3.83 15.40 17.19
CA LEU A 155 -4.02 14.23 18.03
C LEU A 155 -2.69 13.84 18.66
N ILE A 156 -2.58 14.05 19.97
CA ILE A 156 -1.36 13.74 20.74
C ILE A 156 -1.61 12.45 21.51
N MET A 157 -0.85 11.42 21.18
CA MET A 157 -0.91 10.10 21.82
C MET A 157 0.50 9.57 22.07
N ALA A 158 0.71 8.90 23.19
CA ALA A 158 2.00 8.31 23.53
C ALA A 158 2.43 7.23 22.49
N PRO A 159 3.72 6.96 22.29
CA PRO A 159 4.19 5.84 21.49
C PRO A 159 3.58 4.52 21.96
N GLY A 160 3.26 3.62 21.03
CA GLY A 160 2.70 2.30 21.36
C GLY A 160 1.21 2.29 21.78
N THR A 161 0.53 3.43 21.85
CA THR A 161 -0.90 3.50 22.23
C THR A 161 -1.86 3.25 21.06
N GLY A 162 -1.35 2.91 19.86
CA GLY A 162 -2.16 2.60 18.70
C GLY A 162 -2.66 3.83 17.94
N LYS A 163 -1.81 4.84 17.74
CA LYS A 163 -2.09 6.04 16.92
C LYS A 163 -2.67 5.67 15.55
N THR A 164 -2.03 4.76 14.83
CA THR A 164 -2.44 4.31 13.50
C THR A 164 -3.85 3.68 13.50
N PHE A 165 -4.16 2.85 14.50
CA PHE A 165 -5.49 2.27 14.66
C PHE A 165 -6.53 3.34 15.03
N THR A 166 -6.20 4.25 15.94
CA THR A 166 -7.09 5.34 16.35
C THR A 166 -7.39 6.27 15.17
N SER A 167 -6.40 6.59 14.35
CA SER A 167 -6.59 7.43 13.15
C SER A 167 -7.51 6.78 12.11
N LEU A 168 -7.41 5.46 11.91
CA LEU A 168 -8.36 4.71 11.09
C LEU A 168 -9.79 4.85 11.64
N LYS A 169 -9.98 4.60 12.94
CA LYS A 169 -11.32 4.67 13.56
C LYS A 169 -11.91 6.09 13.55
N ILE A 170 -11.08 7.13 13.57
CA ILE A 170 -11.51 8.52 13.34
C ILE A 170 -11.99 8.70 11.90
N ALA A 171 -11.26 8.20 10.91
CA ALA A 171 -11.65 8.29 9.50
C ALA A 171 -12.97 7.57 9.24
N GLU A 172 -13.14 6.35 9.75
CA GLU A 172 -14.38 5.57 9.66
C GLU A 172 -15.56 6.30 10.29
N ALA A 173 -15.35 6.87 11.48
CA ALA A 173 -16.39 7.59 12.20
C ALA A 173 -16.79 8.91 11.53
N LEU A 174 -15.82 9.63 10.92
CA LEU A 174 -16.09 10.83 10.14
C LEU A 174 -16.87 10.50 8.87
N MET A 175 -16.48 9.47 8.13
CA MET A 175 -17.20 8.99 6.96
C MET A 175 -18.66 8.67 7.29
N LYS A 176 -18.91 7.86 8.32
CA LYS A 176 -20.25 7.50 8.78
C LYS A 176 -21.06 8.71 9.20
N LYS A 177 -20.45 9.66 9.94
CA LYS A 177 -21.13 10.87 10.40
C LYS A 177 -21.52 11.80 9.25
N GLN A 178 -20.70 11.89 8.21
CA GLN A 178 -20.99 12.72 7.03
C GLN A 178 -21.98 12.04 6.06
N GLY A 179 -22.28 10.75 6.24
CA GLY A 179 -23.16 9.99 5.35
C GLY A 179 -22.65 9.90 3.91
N LYS A 180 -21.34 10.05 3.72
CA LYS A 180 -20.75 10.01 2.38
C LYS A 180 -20.62 8.57 1.90
N LYS A 181 -21.06 8.31 0.66
CA LYS A 181 -20.87 7.02 0.00
C LYS A 181 -19.40 6.78 -0.36
N GLN A 182 -18.69 7.84 -0.68
CA GLN A 182 -17.26 7.86 -1.01
C GLN A 182 -16.54 8.83 -0.07
N PHE A 183 -15.41 8.42 0.50
CA PHE A 183 -14.65 9.20 1.46
C PHE A 183 -13.15 9.11 1.13
N ASN A 184 -12.56 10.23 0.71
CA ASN A 184 -11.19 10.31 0.26
C ASN A 184 -10.28 10.72 1.43
N VAL A 185 -9.30 9.88 1.75
CA VAL A 185 -8.34 10.12 2.82
C VAL A 185 -6.93 10.21 2.26
N LEU A 186 -6.18 11.22 2.69
CA LEU A 186 -4.73 11.29 2.49
C LEU A 186 -4.02 10.97 3.81
N TYR A 187 -3.14 9.98 3.79
CA TYR A 187 -2.30 9.64 4.93
C TYR A 187 -0.83 9.91 4.61
N LEU A 188 -0.23 10.88 5.29
CA LEU A 188 1.16 11.32 5.09
C LEU A 188 2.06 10.76 6.17
N VAL A 189 3.18 10.17 5.75
CA VAL A 189 4.19 9.58 6.63
C VAL A 189 5.61 10.05 6.26
N PRO A 190 6.57 10.03 7.20
CA PRO A 190 7.94 10.49 6.95
C PRO A 190 8.81 9.49 6.16
N SER A 191 8.45 8.21 6.11
CA SER A 191 9.26 7.18 5.44
C SER A 191 8.41 6.13 4.74
N ILE A 192 9.01 5.45 3.74
CA ILE A 192 8.39 4.35 3.00
C ILE A 192 8.08 3.17 3.93
N GLN A 193 8.93 2.90 4.91
CA GLN A 193 8.70 1.85 5.89
C GLN A 193 7.43 2.09 6.71
N LEU A 194 7.23 3.32 7.21
CA LEU A 194 6.01 3.71 7.92
C LEU A 194 4.80 3.69 7.01
N LEU A 195 4.95 4.04 5.72
CA LEU A 195 3.88 3.94 4.73
C LEU A 195 3.41 2.50 4.62
N SER A 196 4.32 1.55 4.40
CA SER A 196 3.99 0.13 4.30
C SER A 196 3.29 -0.37 5.56
N GLN A 197 3.85 -0.10 6.75
CA GLN A 197 3.26 -0.51 8.02
C GLN A 197 1.85 0.06 8.23
N THR A 198 1.64 1.32 7.89
CA THR A 198 0.35 1.99 8.06
C THR A 198 -0.68 1.45 7.07
N LEU A 199 -0.31 1.29 5.81
CA LEU A 199 -1.15 0.74 4.76
C LEU A 199 -1.63 -0.67 5.14
N PHE A 200 -0.72 -1.57 5.51
CA PHE A 200 -1.10 -2.93 5.93
C PHE A 200 -1.92 -2.94 7.21
N GLY A 201 -1.58 -2.08 8.18
CA GLY A 201 -2.33 -1.95 9.43
C GLY A 201 -3.77 -1.48 9.20
N TRP A 202 -3.98 -0.49 8.35
CA TRP A 202 -5.31 0.01 8.02
C TRP A 202 -6.15 -1.04 7.28
N ASN A 203 -5.56 -1.71 6.27
CA ASN A 203 -6.25 -2.78 5.54
C ASN A 203 -6.65 -3.95 6.44
N ALA A 204 -5.84 -4.26 7.46
CA ALA A 204 -6.15 -5.32 8.41
C ALA A 204 -7.24 -4.96 9.41
N ASP A 205 -7.28 -3.69 9.83
CA ASP A 205 -8.11 -3.21 10.95
C ASP A 205 -9.37 -2.46 10.51
N VAL A 206 -9.58 -2.24 9.19
CA VAL A 206 -10.77 -1.59 8.66
C VAL A 206 -12.03 -2.39 9.01
N SER A 207 -13.12 -1.68 9.31
CA SER A 207 -14.41 -2.29 9.65
C SER A 207 -15.00 -3.03 8.45
N GLU A 208 -15.68 -4.15 8.69
CA GLU A 208 -16.20 -5.04 7.63
C GLU A 208 -17.28 -4.40 6.75
N ASP A 209 -17.96 -3.40 7.27
CA ASP A 209 -18.98 -2.62 6.58
C ASP A 209 -18.39 -1.51 5.68
N ILE A 210 -17.08 -1.33 5.67
CA ILE A 210 -16.38 -0.34 4.85
C ILE A 210 -15.51 -1.05 3.81
N HIS A 211 -15.75 -0.74 2.54
CA HIS A 211 -14.83 -1.10 1.47
C HIS A 211 -13.70 -0.08 1.44
N MET A 212 -12.45 -0.53 1.63
CA MET A 212 -11.30 0.37 1.61
C MET A 212 -10.39 0.07 0.42
N THR A 213 -10.21 1.06 -0.45
CA THR A 213 -9.24 1.00 -1.54
C THR A 213 -8.00 1.82 -1.19
N SER A 214 -6.83 1.20 -1.33
CA SER A 214 -5.55 1.80 -0.96
C SER A 214 -4.70 2.11 -2.20
N LEU A 215 -4.26 3.35 -2.32
CA LEU A 215 -3.27 3.80 -3.30
C LEU A 215 -2.01 4.23 -2.56
N SER A 216 -0.82 4.00 -3.13
CA SER A 216 0.44 4.45 -2.57
C SER A 216 1.17 5.39 -3.52
N VAL A 217 1.62 6.56 -3.01
CA VAL A 217 2.36 7.56 -3.77
C VAL A 217 3.72 7.79 -3.14
N VAL A 218 4.77 7.45 -3.88
CA VAL A 218 6.16 7.59 -3.42
C VAL A 218 6.97 8.24 -4.54
N SER A 219 7.66 9.33 -4.26
CA SER A 219 8.58 9.91 -5.24
C SER A 219 9.83 9.03 -5.35
N ASP A 220 10.18 8.69 -6.58
CA ASP A 220 11.41 7.95 -6.89
C ASP A 220 12.60 8.89 -6.70
N THR A 221 13.09 8.98 -5.48
CA THR A 221 14.25 9.82 -5.17
C THR A 221 15.54 9.13 -5.57
N LYS A 222 15.82 9.05 -6.88
CA LYS A 222 17.20 8.84 -7.38
C LYS A 222 18.17 9.90 -6.81
N ALA A 223 17.65 11.05 -6.38
CA ALA A 223 18.43 12.15 -5.79
C ALA A 223 18.92 11.90 -4.36
N ASN A 224 18.26 11.06 -3.56
CA ASN A 224 18.62 10.80 -2.16
C ASN A 224 19.59 9.60 -1.99
N LYS A 225 19.95 8.88 -3.05
CA LYS A 225 20.96 7.78 -3.00
C LYS A 225 22.37 8.22 -2.56
N LYS A 226 22.64 9.52 -2.38
CA LYS A 226 23.97 10.03 -2.00
C LYS A 226 24.18 10.36 -0.52
N LYS A 227 23.15 10.30 0.34
CA LYS A 227 23.29 10.86 1.70
C LYS A 227 23.28 9.92 2.90
N ASN A 228 22.76 8.68 2.80
CA ASN A 228 22.82 7.80 3.98
C ASN A 228 23.24 6.37 3.58
N LYS A 229 24.45 5.98 4.01
CA LYS A 229 25.03 4.64 3.80
C LYS A 229 24.52 3.60 4.82
N ASP A 230 23.74 3.97 5.81
CA ASP A 230 23.40 3.14 6.97
C ASP A 230 21.89 2.94 7.24
N ASP A 231 21.01 3.49 6.38
CA ASP A 231 19.59 3.18 6.52
C ASP A 231 19.23 2.00 5.59
N ASP A 232 18.75 0.91 6.19
CA ASP A 232 17.96 -0.18 5.57
C ASP A 232 16.60 0.39 5.08
N ASP A 233 16.65 1.43 4.24
CA ASP A 233 15.45 2.09 3.73
C ASP A 233 14.83 1.19 2.66
N LEU A 234 13.62 0.70 2.97
CA LEU A 234 12.81 -0.08 2.04
C LEU A 234 12.60 0.75 0.76
N GLY A 235 12.99 0.20 -0.37
CA GLY A 235 12.71 0.83 -1.66
C GLY A 235 11.20 0.91 -1.92
N ALA A 236 10.76 1.85 -2.76
CA ALA A 236 9.35 2.04 -3.11
C ALA A 236 8.66 0.72 -3.54
N ARG A 237 9.41 -0.21 -4.16
CA ARG A 237 8.89 -1.51 -4.62
C ARG A 237 8.69 -2.56 -3.52
N GLU A 238 9.23 -2.33 -2.34
CA GLU A 238 9.09 -3.23 -1.18
C GLU A 238 7.78 -2.98 -0.41
N ILE A 239 6.93 -2.07 -0.89
CA ILE A 239 5.62 -1.77 -0.27
C ILE A 239 4.60 -2.90 -0.52
N GLY A 240 4.83 -3.77 -1.52
CA GLY A 240 3.88 -4.84 -1.88
C GLY A 240 2.62 -4.35 -2.61
N PHE A 241 2.45 -3.04 -2.76
CA PHE A 241 1.49 -2.36 -3.61
C PHE A 241 2.25 -1.52 -4.62
N GLU A 242 1.72 -1.40 -5.84
CA GLU A 242 2.33 -0.55 -6.85
C GLU A 242 2.39 0.89 -6.38
N PRO A 243 3.57 1.42 -6.07
CA PRO A 243 3.68 2.83 -5.76
C PRO A 243 3.60 3.62 -7.06
N THR A 244 2.73 4.59 -7.08
CA THR A 244 2.64 5.54 -8.19
C THR A 244 3.60 6.70 -7.94
N THR A 245 4.45 6.99 -8.92
CA THR A 245 5.35 8.16 -8.90
C THR A 245 4.90 9.25 -9.87
N LYS A 246 3.96 8.91 -10.77
CA LYS A 246 3.47 9.79 -11.82
C LYS A 246 2.03 10.24 -11.56
N VAL A 247 1.76 11.49 -11.86
CA VAL A 247 0.44 12.12 -11.72
C VAL A 247 -0.61 11.40 -12.56
N GLU A 248 -0.27 11.08 -13.82
CA GLU A 248 -1.18 10.43 -14.76
C GLU A 248 -1.63 9.04 -14.26
N ASP A 249 -0.68 8.23 -13.74
CA ASP A 249 -0.98 6.91 -13.21
C ASP A 249 -1.91 7.00 -11.99
N LEU A 250 -1.67 7.99 -11.10
CA LEU A 250 -2.52 8.21 -9.94
C LEU A 250 -3.97 8.57 -10.35
N ILE A 251 -4.11 9.46 -11.32
CA ILE A 251 -5.44 9.88 -11.83
C ILE A 251 -6.14 8.71 -12.51
N ASN A 252 -5.42 7.93 -13.32
CA ASN A 252 -5.99 6.79 -14.02
C ASN A 252 -6.45 5.71 -13.03
N HIS A 253 -5.62 5.34 -12.04
CA HIS A 253 -6.00 4.41 -10.99
C HIS A 253 -7.21 4.89 -10.21
N TYR A 254 -7.29 6.20 -9.91
CA TYR A 254 -8.45 6.75 -9.20
C TYR A 254 -9.73 6.65 -10.04
N LYS A 255 -9.68 6.98 -11.33
CA LYS A 255 -10.84 6.87 -12.23
C LYS A 255 -11.35 5.43 -12.37
N LEU A 256 -10.44 4.45 -12.42
CA LEU A 256 -10.80 3.03 -12.44
C LEU A 256 -11.57 2.64 -11.17
N ILE A 257 -11.07 3.05 -10.00
CA ILE A 257 -11.73 2.81 -8.71
C ILE A 257 -13.10 3.50 -8.66
N GLU A 258 -13.21 4.72 -9.21
CA GLU A 258 -14.45 5.50 -9.22
C GLU A 258 -15.57 4.80 -10.00
N SER A 259 -15.24 4.06 -11.06
CA SER A 259 -16.21 3.32 -11.88
C SER A 259 -16.92 2.20 -11.11
N ASN A 260 -16.34 1.67 -10.05
CA ASN A 260 -16.86 0.53 -9.30
C ASN A 260 -18.07 0.85 -8.40
N ASN A 261 -18.34 2.12 -8.13
CA ASN A 261 -19.51 2.64 -7.39
C ASN A 261 -19.92 1.81 -6.16
N LEU A 262 -18.94 1.41 -5.35
CA LEU A 262 -19.15 0.56 -4.19
C LEU A 262 -19.79 1.36 -3.02
N PRO A 263 -20.67 0.74 -2.23
CA PRO A 263 -21.22 1.39 -1.04
C PRO A 263 -20.14 1.49 0.05
N ASN A 264 -20.17 2.57 0.82
CA ASN A 264 -19.21 2.83 1.91
C ASN A 264 -17.73 2.71 1.46
N ASP A 265 -17.40 3.37 0.35
CA ASP A 265 -16.09 3.29 -0.27
C ASP A 265 -15.14 4.34 0.33
N MET A 266 -14.18 3.87 1.14
CA MET A 266 -13.10 4.69 1.69
C MET A 266 -11.87 4.56 0.79
N ARG A 267 -11.45 5.63 0.13
CA ARG A 267 -10.30 5.67 -0.75
C ARG A 267 -9.14 6.33 -0.03
N VAL A 268 -8.09 5.60 0.22
CA VAL A 268 -6.96 6.08 1.01
C VAL A 268 -5.72 6.18 0.14
N VAL A 269 -5.19 7.38 0.01
CA VAL A 269 -3.88 7.61 -0.59
C VAL A 269 -2.85 7.67 0.53
N PHE A 270 -1.98 6.68 0.59
CA PHE A 270 -0.81 6.68 1.48
C PHE A 270 0.36 7.31 0.76
N SER A 271 0.97 8.33 1.33
CA SER A 271 2.06 9.06 0.69
C SER A 271 3.16 9.43 1.68
N THR A 272 4.38 9.52 1.17
CA THR A 272 5.46 10.15 1.93
C THR A 272 5.39 11.68 1.80
N TYR A 273 5.91 12.40 2.79
CA TYR A 273 5.96 13.88 2.72
C TYR A 273 6.71 14.39 1.49
N GLN A 274 7.73 13.65 1.03
CA GLN A 274 8.52 14.00 -0.16
C GLN A 274 7.70 13.95 -1.46
N SER A 275 6.59 13.22 -1.47
CA SER A 275 5.74 13.02 -2.65
C SER A 275 4.54 13.97 -2.72
N ILE A 276 4.46 14.94 -1.81
CA ILE A 276 3.31 15.85 -1.71
C ILE A 276 3.11 16.69 -2.99
N ASP A 277 4.18 16.98 -3.72
CA ASP A 277 4.09 17.75 -4.97
C ASP A 277 3.43 16.96 -6.11
N VAL A 278 3.56 15.63 -6.12
CA VAL A 278 2.82 14.75 -7.04
C VAL A 278 1.33 14.86 -6.77
N LEU A 279 0.92 14.84 -5.50
CA LEU A 279 -0.48 14.98 -5.10
C LEU A 279 -1.04 16.37 -5.42
N LYS A 280 -0.28 17.43 -5.18
CA LYS A 280 -0.68 18.80 -5.55
C LYS A 280 -0.90 18.93 -7.06
N GLN A 281 -0.03 18.34 -7.87
CA GLN A 281 -0.19 18.37 -9.31
C GLN A 281 -1.39 17.52 -9.75
N ALA A 282 -1.57 16.34 -9.18
CA ALA A 282 -2.71 15.49 -9.45
C ALA A 282 -4.04 16.21 -9.17
N GLN A 283 -4.15 16.96 -8.06
CA GLN A 283 -5.35 17.74 -7.75
C GLN A 283 -5.60 18.87 -8.76
N LYS A 284 -4.54 19.51 -9.28
CA LYS A 284 -4.69 20.49 -10.37
C LYS A 284 -5.20 19.85 -11.67
N ASP A 285 -4.83 18.60 -11.91
CA ASP A 285 -5.16 17.84 -13.11
C ASP A 285 -6.45 17.02 -12.95
N GLY A 286 -7.24 17.29 -11.90
CA GLY A 286 -8.59 16.75 -11.70
C GLY A 286 -8.69 15.58 -10.71
N PHE A 287 -7.65 15.26 -9.95
CA PHE A 287 -7.77 14.37 -8.81
C PHE A 287 -8.67 15.01 -7.73
N PRO A 288 -9.60 14.26 -7.10
CA PRO A 288 -10.55 14.83 -6.16
C PRO A 288 -9.89 15.39 -4.90
N GLU A 289 -10.61 16.27 -4.23
CA GLU A 289 -10.23 16.76 -2.91
C GLU A 289 -10.29 15.63 -1.87
N PHE A 290 -9.46 15.76 -0.84
CA PHE A 290 -9.47 14.86 0.30
C PHE A 290 -10.45 15.35 1.37
N ASP A 291 -11.30 14.45 1.85
CA ASP A 291 -12.22 14.71 2.97
C ASP A 291 -11.49 14.76 4.31
N LEU A 292 -10.39 14.00 4.41
CA LEU A 292 -9.54 13.95 5.58
C LEU A 292 -8.07 13.84 5.20
N ILE A 293 -7.23 14.67 5.80
CA ILE A 293 -5.77 14.57 5.69
C ILE A 293 -5.19 14.23 7.07
N ILE A 294 -4.45 13.14 7.14
CA ILE A 294 -3.74 12.70 8.34
C ILE A 294 -2.24 12.85 8.09
N ALA A 295 -1.58 13.63 8.92
CA ALA A 295 -0.13 13.86 8.87
C ALA A 295 0.50 13.19 10.10
N ASP A 296 1.11 12.02 9.92
CA ASP A 296 1.79 11.29 11.00
C ASP A 296 3.21 11.84 11.21
N GLU A 297 3.63 11.93 12.48
CA GLU A 297 4.94 12.50 12.88
C GLU A 297 5.19 13.92 12.30
N ALA A 298 4.15 14.76 12.23
CA ALA A 298 4.16 16.08 11.58
C ALA A 298 5.24 17.04 12.16
N HIS A 299 5.75 16.78 13.37
CA HIS A 299 6.84 17.55 13.95
C HIS A 299 8.16 17.45 13.16
N ARG A 300 8.35 16.39 12.36
CA ARG A 300 9.53 16.23 11.50
C ARG A 300 9.51 17.12 10.26
N THR A 301 8.38 17.73 9.94
CA THR A 301 8.25 18.62 8.77
C THR A 301 8.52 20.08 9.09
N THR A 302 8.52 20.48 10.38
CA THR A 302 8.69 21.86 10.81
C THR A 302 10.15 22.34 10.80
N GLY A 303 11.13 21.43 10.71
CA GLY A 303 12.57 21.81 10.65
C GLY A 303 13.07 22.25 9.28
N ALA A 304 12.36 21.94 8.19
CA ALA A 304 12.81 22.25 6.82
C ALA A 304 12.48 23.70 6.38
N ILE A 305 11.65 24.42 7.11
CA ILE A 305 11.25 25.79 6.76
C ILE A 305 12.16 26.84 7.43
N ALA A 306 12.77 26.51 8.58
CA ALA A 306 13.62 27.45 9.32
C ALA A 306 15.00 27.71 8.67
N GLU A 307 15.49 26.84 7.78
CA GLU A 307 16.79 27.02 7.11
C GLU A 307 16.72 27.82 5.79
N ARG A 308 15.54 28.21 5.32
CA ARG A 308 15.37 29.01 4.08
C ARG A 308 15.16 30.50 4.30
N GLU A 309 14.96 30.96 5.52
CA GLU A 309 14.80 32.40 5.84
C GLU A 309 16.08 33.08 6.38
N GLY A 310 17.22 32.36 6.42
CA GLY A 310 18.46 32.84 7.01
C GLY A 310 19.54 33.32 6.04
N ASP A 311 19.35 33.26 4.72
CA ASP A 311 20.34 33.75 3.74
C ASP A 311 19.73 34.80 2.80
N SER A 312 19.49 35.98 3.36
CA SER A 312 19.41 37.24 2.58
C SER A 312 19.71 38.43 3.50
N THR A 313 21.01 38.63 3.75
CA THR A 313 21.61 39.97 3.93
C THR A 313 23.03 39.92 3.40
#